data_c9a2b2e0d0c02ab5facb197f8e02c869
#
_entry.id   c9a2b2e0d0c02ab5facb197f8e02c869
#
_cell.length_a   1.000
_cell.length_b   1.000
_cell.length_c   1.000
_cell.angle_alpha   90.00
_cell.angle_beta   90.00
_cell.angle_gamma   90.00
#
_symmetry.space_group_name_H-M   'P 1'
#
loop_
_entity.id
_entity.type
_entity.pdbx_description
1 polymer ?
#
loop_
_entity_poly.entity_id
_entity_poly.type
_entity_poly.pdbx_seq_one_letter_code
_entity_poly.pdbx_strand_id
1 'polypeptide(L)'
;MARNYFGTDGIRGTVGQAPITPDFVLRLAHAVGRVLRRTEERPTVLIGKDTRISGYMLESALESGFNSAGVDVVLLGPLPTPGVAYLTRAQRASLGVVISASHNAYPDNGIKFFSAQGTKLPDEWELAVEAALDEAPAWADSASLGKARRLEDAAGRYIEFCKSTFSQDLTLKGLKIVVDAAHGAAYHIAPKVFHELGAEVLAIGCSPDGLNINHQVGATHPDALVRAVRANRADYGVALDGDADRLQMVDAAGRLYNGDELLYLMASDRIARGEPLPGVVGTLMTNMAVELALKAQGVELVRAKVGDRYVLEELARRRWLLGGEGSGHLLALDRHTTGDGLISALQVLQACVRSGRSLSQMLERLRLFPQVLVNVRLASGQDWKTNTALDQAMRSVESALAGEGRVLVRASGTEPLLRVMVETSDPDRASHFANQLADAARAS
;
A
#
# COMPACT_ATOMS: atom_id res chain seq x y z
N MET A 1 12.96 -23.02 -4.48
CA MET A 1 12.28 -23.51 -3.27
C MET A 1 11.10 -22.61 -3.00
N ALA A 2 10.01 -23.11 -2.41
CA ALA A 2 8.91 -22.23 -1.97
C ALA A 2 9.34 -21.49 -0.72
N ARG A 3 8.91 -20.24 -0.56
CA ARG A 3 9.11 -19.43 0.65
C ARG A 3 8.18 -19.96 1.75
N ASN A 4 8.68 -20.10 2.96
CA ASN A 4 7.94 -20.62 4.10
C ASN A 4 7.30 -19.49 4.95
N TYR A 5 8.03 -18.38 5.12
CA TYR A 5 7.65 -17.27 6.00
C TYR A 5 7.33 -15.99 5.24
N PHE A 6 8.07 -15.71 4.17
CA PHE A 6 7.85 -14.50 3.37
C PHE A 6 6.62 -14.62 2.49
N GLY A 7 5.68 -13.70 2.69
CA GLY A 7 4.53 -13.47 1.80
C GLY A 7 4.86 -12.51 0.66
N THR A 8 3.84 -11.90 0.07
CA THR A 8 3.99 -10.87 -0.99
C THR A 8 4.54 -9.54 -0.47
N ASP A 9 4.41 -9.27 0.84
CA ASP A 9 4.81 -8.01 1.47
C ASP A 9 5.39 -8.27 2.87
N GLY A 10 6.51 -8.99 2.93
CA GLY A 10 7.18 -9.37 4.16
C GLY A 10 6.54 -10.53 4.91
N ILE A 11 6.79 -10.61 6.20
CA ILE A 11 6.30 -11.65 7.12
C ILE A 11 5.17 -11.05 7.95
N ARG A 12 4.00 -11.69 8.01
CA ARG A 12 2.84 -11.22 8.78
C ARG A 12 2.21 -12.34 9.59
N GLY A 13 1.54 -11.96 10.68
CA GLY A 13 0.78 -12.89 11.51
C GLY A 13 0.21 -12.24 12.76
N THR A 14 -0.50 -13.04 13.53
CA THR A 14 -1.04 -12.62 14.83
C THR A 14 0.07 -12.64 15.89
N VAL A 15 0.20 -11.56 16.63
CA VAL A 15 1.21 -11.40 17.68
C VAL A 15 1.07 -12.49 18.75
N GLY A 16 2.19 -13.09 19.14
CA GLY A 16 2.24 -14.21 20.08
C GLY A 16 2.06 -15.58 19.44
N GLN A 17 1.82 -15.63 18.12
CA GLN A 17 1.82 -16.84 17.32
C GLN A 17 2.94 -16.79 16.29
N ALA A 18 3.61 -17.93 16.05
CA ALA A 18 4.64 -17.97 15.01
C ALA A 18 4.07 -17.57 13.64
N PRO A 19 4.76 -16.74 12.85
CA PRO A 19 6.14 -16.26 13.05
C PRO A 19 6.26 -14.92 13.80
N ILE A 20 5.18 -14.33 14.34
CA ILE A 20 5.24 -13.02 15.02
C ILE A 20 5.41 -13.22 16.54
N THR A 21 6.54 -13.80 16.91
CA THR A 21 6.99 -14.01 18.29
C THR A 21 8.37 -13.39 18.49
N PRO A 22 8.74 -12.92 19.70
CA PRO A 22 10.03 -12.24 19.94
C PRO A 22 11.25 -13.13 19.68
N ASP A 23 11.18 -14.42 19.97
CA ASP A 23 12.23 -15.39 19.71
C ASP A 23 12.46 -15.62 18.22
N PHE A 24 11.37 -15.79 17.44
CA PHE A 24 11.47 -15.91 15.98
C PHE A 24 12.02 -14.63 15.35
N VAL A 25 11.54 -13.46 15.77
CA VAL A 25 11.95 -12.16 15.23
C VAL A 25 13.42 -11.84 15.54
N LEU A 26 13.90 -12.22 16.73
CA LEU A 26 15.33 -12.12 17.07
C LEU A 26 16.17 -12.99 16.11
N ARG A 27 15.77 -14.25 15.92
CA ARG A 27 16.47 -15.17 15.00
C ARG A 27 16.40 -14.68 13.55
N LEU A 28 15.25 -14.14 13.12
CA LEU A 28 15.09 -13.54 11.79
C LEU A 28 16.09 -12.40 11.59
N ALA A 29 16.15 -11.46 12.54
CA ALA A 29 17.08 -10.33 12.46
C ALA A 29 18.54 -10.77 12.44
N HIS A 30 18.90 -11.78 13.25
CA HIS A 30 20.24 -12.39 13.23
C HIS A 30 20.56 -13.02 11.85
N ALA A 31 19.61 -13.79 11.27
CA ALA A 31 19.78 -14.41 9.95
C ALA A 31 19.92 -13.36 8.84
N VAL A 32 19.10 -12.31 8.87
CA VAL A 32 19.20 -11.16 7.96
C VAL A 32 20.56 -10.49 8.09
N GLY A 33 21.02 -10.24 9.33
CA GLY A 33 22.33 -9.64 9.60
C GLY A 33 23.47 -10.48 9.02
N ARG A 34 23.41 -11.81 9.16
CA ARG A 34 24.40 -12.72 8.55
C ARG A 34 24.41 -12.66 7.02
N VAL A 35 23.24 -12.54 6.40
CA VAL A 35 23.14 -12.38 4.93
C VAL A 35 23.75 -11.06 4.50
N LEU A 36 23.47 -9.95 5.18
CA LEU A 36 24.07 -8.64 4.90
C LEU A 36 25.60 -8.67 5.03
N ARG A 37 26.13 -9.30 6.08
CA ARG A 37 27.57 -9.40 6.31
C ARG A 37 28.34 -10.26 5.31
N ARG A 38 27.66 -10.95 4.41
CA ARG A 38 28.33 -11.61 3.27
C ARG A 38 28.89 -10.61 2.26
N THR A 39 28.32 -9.41 2.20
CA THR A 39 28.67 -8.37 1.23
C THR A 39 29.23 -7.08 1.86
N GLU A 40 28.95 -6.85 3.13
CA GLU A 40 29.38 -5.65 3.86
C GLU A 40 30.02 -6.03 5.21
N GLU A 41 31.15 -5.43 5.53
CA GLU A 41 31.87 -5.70 6.78
C GLU A 41 31.09 -5.19 7.99
N ARG A 42 30.46 -4.00 7.88
CA ARG A 42 29.69 -3.37 8.97
C ARG A 42 28.39 -2.74 8.42
N PRO A 43 27.38 -3.55 8.13
CA PRO A 43 26.12 -3.05 7.62
C PRO A 43 25.34 -2.25 8.67
N THR A 44 24.53 -1.30 8.21
CA THR A 44 23.64 -0.51 9.06
C THR A 44 22.20 -0.74 8.64
N VAL A 45 21.31 -1.03 9.59
CA VAL A 45 19.87 -1.26 9.38
C VAL A 45 19.08 -0.15 10.04
N LEU A 46 18.11 0.42 9.31
CA LEU A 46 17.11 1.34 9.84
C LEU A 46 15.86 0.57 10.24
N ILE A 47 15.30 0.83 11.42
CA ILE A 47 14.07 0.20 11.90
C ILE A 47 13.04 1.27 12.22
N GLY A 48 11.92 1.28 11.47
CA GLY A 48 10.72 2.05 11.77
C GLY A 48 9.55 1.15 12.15
N LYS A 49 8.51 1.73 12.72
CA LYS A 49 7.32 0.99 13.17
C LYS A 49 6.06 1.82 13.03
N ASP A 50 4.90 1.16 13.00
CA ASP A 50 3.65 1.82 13.25
C ASP A 50 3.38 1.99 14.76
N THR A 51 2.16 2.29 15.13
CA THR A 51 1.78 2.63 16.51
C THR A 51 1.31 1.44 17.35
N ARG A 52 1.31 0.22 16.81
CA ARG A 52 0.88 -0.99 17.54
C ARG A 52 1.72 -1.20 18.80
N ILE A 53 1.07 -1.58 19.89
CA ILE A 53 1.76 -1.85 21.17
C ILE A 53 2.84 -2.93 21.02
N SER A 54 2.60 -3.94 20.18
CA SER A 54 3.56 -5.01 19.89
C SER A 54 4.82 -4.53 19.17
N GLY A 55 4.77 -3.35 18.54
CA GLY A 55 5.91 -2.75 17.84
C GLY A 55 7.12 -2.53 18.75
N TYR A 56 6.90 -2.21 20.03
CA TYR A 56 8.01 -2.01 20.99
C TYR A 56 8.76 -3.31 21.29
N MET A 57 8.03 -4.40 21.51
CA MET A 57 8.61 -5.72 21.76
C MET A 57 9.39 -6.23 20.52
N LEU A 58 8.76 -6.10 19.34
CA LEU A 58 9.36 -6.57 18.08
C LEU A 58 10.59 -5.73 17.68
N GLU A 59 10.57 -4.41 17.93
CA GLU A 59 11.71 -3.53 17.71
C GLU A 59 12.92 -3.97 18.57
N SER A 60 12.71 -4.26 19.86
CA SER A 60 13.77 -4.73 20.76
C SER A 60 14.33 -6.10 20.33
N ALA A 61 13.47 -7.00 19.84
CA ALA A 61 13.90 -8.29 19.33
C ALA A 61 14.75 -8.15 18.05
N LEU A 62 14.31 -7.29 17.11
CA LEU A 62 15.07 -6.99 15.88
C LEU A 62 16.41 -6.35 16.21
N GLU A 63 16.44 -5.34 17.09
CA GLU A 63 17.66 -4.67 17.54
C GLU A 63 18.67 -5.68 18.10
N SER A 64 18.24 -6.51 19.03
CA SER A 64 19.10 -7.54 19.64
C SER A 64 19.61 -8.53 18.61
N GLY A 65 18.74 -8.99 17.69
CA GLY A 65 19.11 -9.93 16.64
C GLY A 65 20.16 -9.35 15.67
N PHE A 66 19.97 -8.12 15.20
CA PHE A 66 20.93 -7.44 14.33
C PHE A 66 22.25 -7.18 15.02
N ASN A 67 22.21 -6.63 16.24
CA ASN A 67 23.43 -6.36 17.00
C ASN A 67 24.25 -7.63 17.25
N SER A 68 23.58 -8.75 17.54
CA SER A 68 24.23 -10.06 17.74
C SER A 68 24.89 -10.63 16.49
N ALA A 69 24.48 -10.16 15.31
CA ALA A 69 25.09 -10.50 14.02
C ALA A 69 26.20 -9.50 13.60
N GLY A 70 26.51 -8.49 14.42
CA GLY A 70 27.49 -7.45 14.10
C GLY A 70 26.98 -6.37 13.15
N VAL A 71 25.66 -6.08 13.18
CA VAL A 71 24.99 -5.07 12.37
C VAL A 71 24.61 -3.88 13.24
N ASP A 72 24.94 -2.67 12.80
CA ASP A 72 24.53 -1.45 13.46
C ASP A 72 23.04 -1.15 13.19
N VAL A 73 22.33 -0.64 14.20
CA VAL A 73 20.90 -0.36 14.14
C VAL A 73 20.63 1.13 14.35
N VAL A 74 19.74 1.68 13.54
CA VAL A 74 19.21 3.04 13.69
C VAL A 74 17.69 2.97 13.88
N LEU A 75 17.24 3.34 15.08
CA LEU A 75 15.82 3.34 15.42
C LEU A 75 15.18 4.66 14.97
N LEU A 76 14.09 4.59 14.21
CA LEU A 76 13.37 5.74 13.66
C LEU A 76 12.14 6.11 14.50
N GLY A 77 11.66 5.19 15.35
CA GLY A 77 10.38 5.34 16.05
C GLY A 77 9.17 5.16 15.11
N PRO A 78 7.98 5.66 15.49
CA PRO A 78 6.81 5.64 14.63
C PRO A 78 7.03 6.48 13.38
N LEU A 79 7.03 5.82 12.22
CA LEU A 79 7.28 6.43 10.91
C LEU A 79 6.54 5.65 9.82
N PRO A 80 5.90 6.33 8.85
CA PRO A 80 5.29 5.67 7.69
C PRO A 80 6.23 4.71 6.96
N THR A 81 5.67 3.61 6.46
CA THR A 81 6.43 2.65 5.62
C THR A 81 7.22 3.34 4.51
N PRO A 82 6.63 4.27 3.71
CA PRO A 82 7.40 5.01 2.71
C PRO A 82 8.50 5.90 3.32
N GLY A 83 8.28 6.43 4.52
CA GLY A 83 9.31 7.22 5.23
C GLY A 83 10.55 6.39 5.58
N VAL A 84 10.36 5.13 5.96
CA VAL A 84 11.49 4.20 6.19
C VAL A 84 12.23 3.91 4.89
N ALA A 85 11.50 3.61 3.80
CA ALA A 85 12.09 3.39 2.48
C ALA A 85 12.93 4.60 2.02
N TYR A 86 12.38 5.82 2.19
CA TYR A 86 13.09 7.06 1.90
C TYR A 86 14.37 7.22 2.73
N LEU A 87 14.27 7.07 4.06
CA LEU A 87 15.41 7.26 4.95
C LEU A 87 16.49 6.19 4.76
N THR A 88 16.11 4.96 4.42
CA THR A 88 17.09 3.90 4.08
C THR A 88 18.03 4.38 2.98
N ARG A 89 17.47 4.92 1.91
CA ARG A 89 18.24 5.50 0.80
C ARG A 89 18.99 6.78 1.21
N ALA A 90 18.29 7.71 1.89
CA ALA A 90 18.85 9.02 2.23
C ALA A 90 20.01 8.92 3.25
N GLN A 91 19.95 7.95 4.16
CA GLN A 91 21.02 7.68 5.15
C GLN A 91 22.07 6.70 4.63
N ARG A 92 21.94 6.19 3.38
CA ARG A 92 22.83 5.17 2.79
C ARG A 92 22.94 3.92 3.67
N ALA A 93 21.82 3.51 4.28
CA ALA A 93 21.79 2.29 5.07
C ALA A 93 21.74 1.06 4.15
N SER A 94 22.22 -0.06 4.65
CA SER A 94 22.26 -1.34 3.94
C SER A 94 20.87 -1.93 3.76
N LEU A 95 19.97 -1.68 4.74
CA LEU A 95 18.61 -2.23 4.77
C LEU A 95 17.67 -1.32 5.58
N GLY A 96 16.41 -1.26 5.17
CA GLY A 96 15.30 -0.71 5.94
C GLY A 96 14.38 -1.82 6.44
N VAL A 97 13.91 -1.70 7.67
CA VAL A 97 12.93 -2.62 8.27
C VAL A 97 11.75 -1.83 8.79
N VAL A 98 10.55 -2.30 8.48
CA VAL A 98 9.30 -1.73 8.97
C VAL A 98 8.54 -2.77 9.77
N ILE A 99 8.16 -2.41 10.99
CA ILE A 99 7.30 -3.21 11.85
C ILE A 99 5.88 -2.69 11.69
N SER A 100 5.09 -3.36 10.85
CA SER A 100 3.68 -3.01 10.58
C SER A 100 2.94 -4.13 9.86
N ALA A 101 1.64 -4.23 10.13
CA ALA A 101 0.68 -5.03 9.37
C ALA A 101 -0.27 -4.12 8.55
N SER A 102 0.16 -2.89 8.19
CA SER A 102 -0.59 -1.93 7.37
C SER A 102 -2.02 -1.71 7.90
N HIS A 103 -3.03 -2.08 7.13
CA HIS A 103 -4.45 -1.86 7.44
C HIS A 103 -5.10 -2.88 8.37
N ASN A 104 -4.38 -3.91 8.83
CA ASN A 104 -4.92 -4.89 9.77
C ASN A 104 -5.19 -4.25 11.14
N ALA A 105 -6.07 -4.87 11.93
CA ALA A 105 -6.28 -4.50 13.33
C ALA A 105 -5.03 -4.78 14.19
N TYR A 106 -4.98 -4.18 15.39
CA TYR A 106 -3.80 -4.21 16.28
C TYR A 106 -3.28 -5.60 16.71
N PRO A 107 -4.11 -6.68 16.77
CA PRO A 107 -3.58 -7.98 17.17
C PRO A 107 -2.59 -8.58 16.17
N ASP A 108 -2.64 -8.14 14.91
CA ASP A 108 -1.69 -8.55 13.89
C ASP A 108 -0.50 -7.59 13.85
N ASN A 109 0.67 -8.11 13.42
CA ASN A 109 1.83 -7.30 13.08
C ASN A 109 2.60 -7.97 11.93
N GLY A 110 3.62 -7.29 11.43
CA GLY A 110 4.44 -7.78 10.34
C GLY A 110 5.82 -7.13 10.31
N ILE A 111 6.69 -7.71 9.50
CA ILE A 111 8.04 -7.21 9.28
C ILE A 111 8.27 -7.14 7.77
N LYS A 112 8.49 -5.94 7.27
CA LYS A 112 8.80 -5.65 5.86
C LYS A 112 10.25 -5.21 5.73
N PHE A 113 10.85 -5.48 4.58
CA PHE A 113 12.23 -5.14 4.30
C PHE A 113 12.36 -4.30 3.03
N PHE A 114 13.26 -3.33 3.07
CA PHE A 114 13.62 -2.47 1.94
C PHE A 114 15.12 -2.52 1.69
N SER A 115 15.51 -2.62 0.42
CA SER A 115 16.91 -2.57 0.00
C SER A 115 17.54 -1.21 0.31
N ALA A 116 18.85 -1.10 0.16
CA ALA A 116 19.59 0.17 0.25
C ALA A 116 19.06 1.26 -0.71
N GLN A 117 18.37 0.88 -1.78
CA GLN A 117 17.72 1.78 -2.72
C GLN A 117 16.31 2.19 -2.30
N GLY A 118 15.81 1.69 -1.15
CA GLY A 118 14.44 1.94 -0.69
C GLY A 118 13.39 1.24 -1.54
N THR A 119 13.73 0.11 -2.14
CA THR A 119 12.82 -0.75 -2.92
C THR A 119 12.63 -2.09 -2.23
N LYS A 120 11.59 -2.85 -2.63
CA LYS A 120 11.41 -4.23 -2.16
C LYS A 120 12.61 -5.11 -2.55
N LEU A 121 12.87 -6.12 -1.73
CA LEU A 121 13.96 -7.07 -1.96
C LEU A 121 13.54 -8.16 -2.96
N PRO A 122 14.49 -8.70 -3.74
CA PRO A 122 14.22 -9.79 -4.66
C PRO A 122 13.99 -11.12 -3.91
N ASP A 123 13.29 -12.07 -4.56
CA ASP A 123 12.96 -13.38 -3.99
C ASP A 123 14.19 -14.16 -3.55
N GLU A 124 15.29 -14.05 -4.28
CA GLU A 124 16.55 -14.74 -3.97
C GLU A 124 17.12 -14.30 -2.64
N TRP A 125 16.94 -13.02 -2.27
CA TRP A 125 17.37 -12.51 -0.98
C TRP A 125 16.50 -13.07 0.16
N GLU A 126 15.17 -13.12 -0.03
CA GLU A 126 14.24 -13.70 0.94
C GLU A 126 14.54 -15.18 1.18
N LEU A 127 14.82 -15.95 0.12
CA LEU A 127 15.22 -17.34 0.19
C LEU A 127 16.57 -17.52 0.91
N ALA A 128 17.54 -16.61 0.70
CA ALA A 128 18.82 -16.66 1.40
C ALA A 128 18.67 -16.40 2.90
N VAL A 129 17.72 -15.55 3.31
CA VAL A 129 17.39 -15.31 4.72
C VAL A 129 16.72 -16.53 5.34
N GLU A 130 15.75 -17.16 4.65
CA GLU A 130 15.11 -18.39 5.15
C GLU A 130 16.12 -19.53 5.31
N ALA A 131 17.02 -19.70 4.38
CA ALA A 131 18.10 -20.66 4.52
C ALA A 131 19.02 -20.37 5.72
N ALA A 132 19.31 -19.10 5.98
CA ALA A 132 20.12 -18.70 7.13
C ALA A 132 19.38 -18.86 8.47
N LEU A 133 18.04 -18.83 8.48
CA LEU A 133 17.21 -19.13 9.66
C LEU A 133 17.31 -20.60 10.11
N ASP A 134 17.48 -21.51 9.16
CA ASP A 134 17.60 -22.95 9.44
C ASP A 134 19.00 -23.34 9.94
N GLU A 135 19.99 -22.46 9.78
CA GLU A 135 21.34 -22.67 10.29
C GLU A 135 21.44 -22.34 11.79
N ALA A 136 22.36 -23.02 12.48
CA ALA A 136 22.69 -22.65 13.86
C ALA A 136 23.20 -21.21 13.93
N PRO A 137 22.77 -20.39 14.92
CA PRO A 137 23.20 -19.01 15.05
C PRO A 137 24.71 -18.95 15.35
N ALA A 138 25.40 -18.06 14.66
CA ALA A 138 26.80 -17.75 14.88
C ALA A 138 26.91 -16.32 15.41
N TRP A 139 26.96 -16.19 16.73
CA TRP A 139 27.01 -14.89 17.42
C TRP A 139 28.35 -14.18 17.18
N ALA A 140 28.28 -12.87 16.96
CA ALA A 140 29.47 -12.04 16.89
C ALA A 140 30.22 -12.02 18.25
N ASP A 141 31.53 -11.94 18.22
CA ASP A 141 32.31 -11.68 19.42
C ASP A 141 32.07 -10.25 19.96
N SER A 142 32.46 -9.99 21.21
CA SER A 142 32.20 -8.70 21.87
C SER A 142 32.78 -7.49 21.13
N ALA A 143 33.86 -7.65 20.37
CA ALA A 143 34.48 -6.56 19.60
C ALA A 143 33.72 -6.27 18.29
N SER A 144 33.00 -7.26 17.79
CA SER A 144 32.26 -7.22 16.51
C SER A 144 30.78 -6.97 16.68
N LEU A 145 30.24 -6.86 17.90
CA LEU A 145 28.83 -6.54 18.12
C LEU A 145 28.41 -5.22 17.45
N GLY A 146 27.20 -5.20 16.89
CA GLY A 146 26.59 -3.97 16.39
C GLY A 146 26.17 -3.02 17.52
N LYS A 147 25.95 -1.75 17.18
CA LYS A 147 25.48 -0.71 18.11
C LYS A 147 24.14 -0.17 17.65
N ALA A 148 23.26 0.12 18.61
CA ALA A 148 22.01 0.80 18.34
C ALA A 148 22.10 2.29 18.68
N ARG A 149 21.43 3.12 17.87
CA ARG A 149 21.20 4.55 18.13
C ARG A 149 19.85 4.97 17.62
N ARG A 150 19.33 6.09 18.08
CA ARG A 150 18.09 6.69 17.58
C ARG A 150 18.41 7.84 16.62
N LEU A 151 17.58 7.99 15.58
CA LEU A 151 17.57 9.15 14.69
C LEU A 151 16.42 10.08 15.13
N GLU A 152 16.75 11.15 15.85
CA GLU A 152 15.75 12.02 16.48
C GLU A 152 14.97 12.87 15.48
N ASP A 153 15.55 13.19 14.33
CA ASP A 153 14.96 14.03 13.28
C ASP A 153 14.33 13.25 12.12
N ALA A 154 14.09 11.93 12.29
CA ALA A 154 13.53 11.07 11.24
C ALA A 154 12.22 11.62 10.65
N ALA A 155 11.29 12.03 11.53
CA ALA A 155 10.00 12.58 11.12
C ALA A 155 10.16 13.88 10.33
N GLY A 156 11.00 14.81 10.79
CA GLY A 156 11.27 16.08 10.11
C GLY A 156 11.84 15.88 8.70
N ARG A 157 12.79 14.94 8.55
CA ARG A 157 13.36 14.61 7.24
C ARG A 157 12.32 14.08 6.27
N TYR A 158 11.41 13.24 6.73
CA TYR A 158 10.36 12.71 5.88
C TYR A 158 9.30 13.77 5.55
N ILE A 159 8.93 14.66 6.49
CA ILE A 159 8.05 15.81 6.24
C ILE A 159 8.64 16.67 5.11
N GLU A 160 9.92 17.05 5.20
CA GLU A 160 10.59 17.85 4.18
C GLU A 160 10.62 17.11 2.81
N PHE A 161 10.86 15.81 2.82
CA PHE A 161 10.81 15.01 1.60
C PHE A 161 9.42 15.03 0.97
N CYS A 162 8.35 14.80 1.75
CA CYS A 162 6.97 14.88 1.22
C CYS A 162 6.70 16.26 0.62
N LYS A 163 7.01 17.34 1.33
CA LYS A 163 6.83 18.73 0.86
C LYS A 163 7.62 19.01 -0.42
N SER A 164 8.82 18.45 -0.57
CA SER A 164 9.65 18.65 -1.77
C SER A 164 9.03 18.06 -3.04
N THR A 165 8.04 17.15 -2.92
CA THR A 165 7.31 16.59 -4.05
C THR A 165 6.15 17.47 -4.52
N PHE A 166 5.76 18.47 -3.72
CA PHE A 166 4.77 19.48 -4.06
C PHE A 166 5.47 20.66 -4.75
N SER A 167 4.86 21.22 -5.80
CA SER A 167 5.46 22.29 -6.59
C SER A 167 5.64 23.57 -5.76
N GLN A 168 6.81 24.20 -5.84
CA GLN A 168 7.16 25.37 -5.03
C GLN A 168 6.38 26.63 -5.40
N ASP A 169 5.81 26.70 -6.61
CA ASP A 169 4.95 27.78 -7.09
C ASP A 169 3.49 27.64 -6.65
N LEU A 170 3.14 26.55 -5.97
CA LEU A 170 1.80 26.27 -5.46
C LEU A 170 1.76 26.34 -3.93
N THR A 171 0.58 26.55 -3.39
CA THR A 171 0.32 26.55 -1.95
C THR A 171 -1.06 25.96 -1.66
N LEU A 172 -1.22 25.35 -0.49
CA LEU A 172 -2.52 24.93 0.03
C LEU A 172 -3.21 26.01 0.87
N LYS A 173 -2.68 27.24 0.87
CA LYS A 173 -3.28 28.36 1.61
C LYS A 173 -4.72 28.63 1.16
N GLY A 174 -5.61 28.72 2.13
CA GLY A 174 -7.03 28.94 1.90
C GLY A 174 -7.84 27.64 1.78
N LEU A 175 -7.19 26.49 1.75
CA LEU A 175 -7.85 25.18 1.80
C LEU A 175 -7.95 24.69 3.24
N LYS A 176 -9.11 24.11 3.58
CA LYS A 176 -9.35 23.40 4.83
C LYS A 176 -9.38 21.90 4.58
N ILE A 177 -8.48 21.16 5.22
CA ILE A 177 -8.28 19.73 4.98
C ILE A 177 -8.48 18.94 6.28
N VAL A 178 -9.35 17.95 6.26
CA VAL A 178 -9.41 16.94 7.32
C VAL A 178 -8.42 15.83 7.01
N VAL A 179 -7.54 15.53 7.95
CA VAL A 179 -6.52 14.46 7.82
C VAL A 179 -6.81 13.36 8.83
N ASP A 180 -7.08 12.17 8.33
CA ASP A 180 -7.26 10.95 9.11
C ASP A 180 -6.02 10.07 8.95
N ALA A 181 -5.23 9.96 10.02
CA ALA A 181 -4.01 9.16 10.05
C ALA A 181 -4.21 7.75 10.63
N ALA A 182 -5.45 7.25 10.72
CA ALA A 182 -5.78 5.88 11.17
C ALA A 182 -5.24 5.50 12.56
N HIS A 183 -4.93 6.45 13.44
CA HIS A 183 -4.11 6.24 14.64
C HIS A 183 -2.78 5.53 14.35
N GLY A 184 -2.29 5.61 13.10
CA GLY A 184 -1.13 4.90 12.56
C GLY A 184 0.15 5.72 12.58
N ALA A 185 1.14 5.26 11.82
CA ALA A 185 2.51 5.79 11.80
C ALA A 185 2.60 7.27 11.38
N ALA A 186 1.62 7.77 10.61
CA ALA A 186 1.57 9.15 10.14
C ALA A 186 0.90 10.13 11.11
N TYR A 187 0.47 9.71 12.32
CA TYR A 187 -0.35 10.50 13.24
C TYR A 187 0.19 11.90 13.57
N HIS A 188 1.51 12.06 13.65
CA HIS A 188 2.18 13.33 13.96
C HIS A 188 2.88 13.95 12.75
N ILE A 189 2.92 13.27 11.62
CA ILE A 189 3.58 13.67 10.37
C ILE A 189 2.56 14.26 9.40
N ALA A 190 1.49 13.52 9.09
CA ALA A 190 0.53 13.90 8.07
C ALA A 190 -0.09 15.29 8.31
N PRO A 191 -0.57 15.64 9.52
CA PRO A 191 -1.09 16.97 9.76
C PRO A 191 -0.06 18.08 9.51
N LYS A 192 1.21 17.85 9.85
CA LYS A 192 2.28 18.83 9.65
C LYS A 192 2.60 19.07 8.18
N VAL A 193 2.64 18.01 7.35
CA VAL A 193 2.90 18.13 5.91
C VAL A 193 1.92 19.11 5.26
N PHE A 194 0.62 18.94 5.49
CA PHE A 194 -0.40 19.82 4.90
C PHE A 194 -0.41 21.22 5.52
N HIS A 195 -0.21 21.30 6.84
CA HIS A 195 -0.13 22.59 7.56
C HIS A 195 1.05 23.44 7.06
N GLU A 196 2.23 22.84 6.92
CA GLU A 196 3.44 23.57 6.48
C GLU A 196 3.36 24.00 5.00
N LEU A 197 2.48 23.37 4.20
CA LEU A 197 2.14 23.82 2.84
C LEU A 197 1.04 24.88 2.81
N GLY A 198 0.53 25.30 3.98
CA GLY A 198 -0.37 26.43 4.15
C GLY A 198 -1.83 26.07 4.40
N ALA A 199 -2.23 24.81 4.46
CA ALA A 199 -3.61 24.40 4.71
C ALA A 199 -4.05 24.66 6.17
N GLU A 200 -5.35 24.97 6.36
CA GLU A 200 -6.02 24.80 7.65
C GLU A 200 -6.29 23.31 7.85
N VAL A 201 -5.66 22.69 8.85
CA VAL A 201 -5.72 21.23 9.07
C VAL A 201 -6.56 20.88 10.29
N LEU A 202 -7.56 20.02 10.09
CA LEU A 202 -8.25 19.31 11.16
C LEU A 202 -7.79 17.86 11.20
N ALA A 203 -7.11 17.47 12.26
CA ALA A 203 -6.58 16.11 12.43
C ALA A 203 -7.58 15.21 13.17
N ILE A 204 -7.87 14.03 12.61
CA ILE A 204 -8.58 12.94 13.26
C ILE A 204 -7.74 11.66 13.13
N GLY A 205 -8.04 10.62 13.92
CA GLY A 205 -7.21 9.41 13.89
C GLY A 205 -5.74 9.66 14.27
N CYS A 206 -5.46 10.67 15.13
CA CYS A 206 -4.11 11.11 15.48
C CYS A 206 -3.75 10.95 16.97
N SER A 207 -4.49 10.11 17.71
CA SER A 207 -4.25 9.84 19.14
C SER A 207 -4.08 8.33 19.35
N PRO A 208 -2.93 7.76 18.94
CA PRO A 208 -2.68 6.32 19.08
C PRO A 208 -2.50 5.93 20.55
N ASP A 209 -3.11 4.81 20.94
CA ASP A 209 -2.97 4.19 22.27
C ASP A 209 -2.30 2.80 22.22
N GLY A 210 -1.88 2.38 21.03
CA GLY A 210 -1.25 1.09 20.76
C GLY A 210 -2.24 -0.02 20.38
N LEU A 211 -3.54 0.18 20.58
CA LEU A 211 -4.61 -0.81 20.36
C LEU A 211 -5.68 -0.33 19.37
N ASN A 212 -5.65 0.94 19.00
CA ASN A 212 -6.70 1.59 18.20
C ASN A 212 -6.32 1.87 16.73
N ILE A 213 -5.16 1.38 16.25
CA ILE A 213 -4.76 1.54 14.85
C ILE A 213 -5.81 0.96 13.89
N ASN A 214 -6.21 1.72 12.87
CA ASN A 214 -7.26 1.39 11.89
C ASN A 214 -8.66 1.13 12.48
N HIS A 215 -8.87 1.37 13.78
CA HIS A 215 -10.15 1.07 14.40
C HIS A 215 -11.18 2.16 14.11
N GLN A 216 -12.11 1.89 13.20
CA GLN A 216 -13.19 2.80 12.76
C GLN A 216 -12.70 4.15 12.21
N VAL A 217 -11.47 4.22 11.75
CA VAL A 217 -10.82 5.40 11.15
C VAL A 217 -9.91 4.97 9.99
N GLY A 218 -9.43 5.94 9.23
CA GLY A 218 -8.45 5.75 8.15
C GLY A 218 -9.04 5.23 6.84
N ALA A 219 -8.17 4.88 5.91
CA ALA A 219 -8.52 4.53 4.53
C ALA A 219 -9.43 3.29 4.39
N THR A 220 -9.45 2.40 5.38
CA THR A 220 -10.34 1.22 5.39
C THR A 220 -11.69 1.47 6.05
N HIS A 221 -11.83 2.58 6.81
CA HIS A 221 -13.05 3.00 7.51
C HIS A 221 -13.27 4.51 7.35
N PRO A 222 -13.53 5.00 6.13
CA PRO A 222 -13.54 6.42 5.81
C PRO A 222 -14.77 7.20 6.33
N ASP A 223 -15.74 6.53 6.95
CA ASP A 223 -16.97 7.17 7.45
C ASP A 223 -16.71 8.28 8.45
N ALA A 224 -15.68 8.13 9.31
CA ALA A 224 -15.28 9.16 10.26
C ALA A 224 -14.79 10.41 9.52
N LEU A 225 -13.98 10.22 8.48
CA LEU A 225 -13.48 11.30 7.62
C LEU A 225 -14.63 12.00 6.90
N VAL A 226 -15.57 11.27 6.29
CA VAL A 226 -16.73 11.82 5.58
C VAL A 226 -17.57 12.71 6.52
N ARG A 227 -17.86 12.21 7.74
CA ARG A 227 -18.57 13.01 8.75
C ARG A 227 -17.82 14.27 9.14
N ALA A 228 -16.51 14.16 9.37
CA ALA A 228 -15.67 15.29 9.76
C ALA A 228 -15.58 16.35 8.68
N VAL A 229 -15.40 15.96 7.40
CA VAL A 229 -15.40 16.90 6.26
C VAL A 229 -16.69 17.69 6.19
N ARG A 230 -17.84 17.03 6.23
CA ARG A 230 -19.16 17.67 6.17
C ARG A 230 -19.42 18.60 7.37
N ALA A 231 -19.15 18.10 8.59
CA ALA A 231 -19.39 18.84 9.83
C ALA A 231 -18.55 20.14 9.92
N ASN A 232 -17.33 20.11 9.39
CA ASN A 232 -16.41 21.24 9.45
C ASN A 232 -16.37 22.07 8.16
N ARG A 233 -17.19 21.72 7.15
CA ARG A 233 -17.20 22.37 5.83
C ARG A 233 -15.79 22.43 5.23
N ALA A 234 -15.06 21.33 5.33
CA ALA A 234 -13.71 21.24 4.78
C ALA A 234 -13.77 21.04 3.25
N ASP A 235 -12.75 21.52 2.56
CA ASP A 235 -12.64 21.39 1.10
C ASP A 235 -12.29 19.95 0.70
N TYR A 236 -11.42 19.31 1.51
CA TYR A 236 -10.96 17.95 1.27
C TYR A 236 -10.84 17.15 2.55
N GLY A 237 -10.97 15.86 2.42
CA GLY A 237 -10.55 14.86 3.39
C GLY A 237 -9.47 13.97 2.81
N VAL A 238 -8.47 13.60 3.63
CA VAL A 238 -7.38 12.69 3.31
C VAL A 238 -7.39 11.58 4.34
N ALA A 239 -7.59 10.34 3.94
CA ALA A 239 -7.47 9.16 4.80
C ALA A 239 -6.28 8.32 4.40
N LEU A 240 -5.45 8.02 5.38
CA LEU A 240 -4.32 7.09 5.29
C LEU A 240 -4.66 5.78 6.01
N ASP A 241 -3.92 4.71 5.75
CA ASP A 241 -3.97 3.51 6.58
C ASP A 241 -2.87 3.50 7.64
N GLY A 242 -2.78 2.42 8.42
CA GLY A 242 -1.94 2.35 9.61
C GLY A 242 -0.45 2.62 9.38
N ASP A 243 0.10 2.32 8.21
CA ASP A 243 1.49 2.62 7.83
C ASP A 243 1.61 3.64 6.70
N ALA A 244 0.49 4.26 6.33
CA ALA A 244 0.37 5.39 5.42
C ALA A 244 0.88 5.12 3.99
N ASP A 245 0.83 3.89 3.53
CA ASP A 245 1.15 3.53 2.14
C ASP A 245 -0.08 3.59 1.22
N ARG A 246 -1.30 3.80 1.79
CA ARG A 246 -2.58 3.93 1.08
C ARG A 246 -3.24 5.26 1.32
N LEU A 247 -4.04 5.67 0.32
CA LEU A 247 -4.78 6.92 0.29
C LEU A 247 -6.23 6.69 -0.14
N GLN A 248 -7.16 7.32 0.56
CA GLN A 248 -8.48 7.66 0.04
C GLN A 248 -8.75 9.14 0.28
N MET A 249 -9.54 9.77 -0.59
CA MET A 249 -9.87 11.19 -0.45
C MET A 249 -11.37 11.43 -0.46
N VAL A 250 -11.78 12.51 0.18
CA VAL A 250 -13.18 12.95 0.25
C VAL A 250 -13.27 14.40 -0.22
N ASP A 251 -14.28 14.74 -1.01
CA ASP A 251 -14.56 16.10 -1.43
C ASP A 251 -15.46 16.84 -0.41
N ALA A 252 -15.67 18.14 -0.63
CA ALA A 252 -16.49 19.00 0.23
C ALA A 252 -17.96 18.51 0.37
N ALA A 253 -18.49 17.76 -0.59
CA ALA A 253 -19.82 17.17 -0.53
C ALA A 253 -19.84 15.85 0.29
N GLY A 254 -18.65 15.36 0.68
CA GLY A 254 -18.48 14.10 1.41
C GLY A 254 -18.53 12.87 0.48
N ARG A 255 -18.26 13.03 -0.83
CA ARG A 255 -18.06 11.90 -1.73
C ARG A 255 -16.66 11.33 -1.53
N LEU A 256 -16.61 10.01 -1.36
CA LEU A 256 -15.36 9.25 -1.27
C LEU A 256 -14.83 8.91 -2.66
N TYR A 257 -13.51 9.05 -2.84
CA TYR A 257 -12.76 8.70 -4.04
C TYR A 257 -11.73 7.64 -3.69
N ASN A 258 -11.75 6.54 -4.44
CA ASN A 258 -10.83 5.42 -4.23
C ASN A 258 -9.55 5.54 -5.06
N GLY A 259 -8.63 4.59 -4.88
CA GLY A 259 -7.34 4.60 -5.58
C GLY A 259 -7.44 4.59 -7.11
N ASP A 260 -8.45 3.95 -7.69
CA ASP A 260 -8.64 3.92 -9.15
C ASP A 260 -8.98 5.31 -9.71
N GLU A 261 -9.85 6.05 -9.02
CA GLU A 261 -10.23 7.42 -9.41
C GLU A 261 -9.04 8.38 -9.22
N LEU A 262 -8.31 8.25 -8.11
CA LEU A 262 -7.14 9.08 -7.82
C LEU A 262 -6.00 8.81 -8.80
N LEU A 263 -5.78 7.55 -9.18
CA LEU A 263 -4.80 7.16 -10.21
C LEU A 263 -5.13 7.78 -11.57
N TYR A 264 -6.41 7.73 -11.98
CA TYR A 264 -6.87 8.39 -13.21
C TYR A 264 -6.65 9.90 -13.16
N LEU A 265 -6.94 10.55 -12.02
CA LEU A 265 -6.71 11.98 -11.85
C LEU A 265 -5.22 12.33 -11.97
N MET A 266 -4.34 11.58 -11.30
CA MET A 266 -2.89 11.78 -11.40
C MET A 266 -2.38 11.60 -12.84
N ALA A 267 -2.90 10.62 -13.56
CA ALA A 267 -2.59 10.41 -14.98
C ALA A 267 -3.06 11.57 -15.84
N SER A 268 -4.31 12.02 -15.65
CA SER A 268 -4.90 13.14 -16.41
C SER A 268 -4.16 14.46 -16.16
N ASP A 269 -3.70 14.73 -14.92
CA ASP A 269 -2.89 15.92 -14.63
C ASP A 269 -1.54 15.88 -15.37
N ARG A 270 -0.88 14.73 -15.43
CA ARG A 270 0.38 14.57 -16.18
C ARG A 270 0.19 14.85 -17.67
N ILE A 271 -0.87 14.32 -18.25
CA ILE A 271 -1.23 14.57 -19.66
C ILE A 271 -1.48 16.07 -19.88
N ALA A 272 -2.25 16.71 -19.00
CA ALA A 272 -2.57 18.14 -19.11
C ALA A 272 -1.30 19.02 -19.00
N ARG A 273 -0.27 18.54 -18.31
CA ARG A 273 1.05 19.21 -18.24
C ARG A 273 1.98 18.89 -19.43
N GLY A 274 1.55 18.06 -20.37
CA GLY A 274 2.37 17.61 -21.49
C GLY A 274 3.49 16.64 -21.08
N GLU A 275 3.40 16.01 -19.92
CA GLU A 275 4.37 15.00 -19.50
C GLU A 275 4.14 13.69 -20.25
N PRO A 276 5.19 13.02 -20.74
CA PRO A 276 5.05 11.72 -21.39
C PRO A 276 4.45 10.68 -20.43
N LEU A 277 3.30 10.13 -20.78
CA LEU A 277 2.65 9.05 -20.03
C LEU A 277 2.21 7.95 -21.01
N PRO A 278 3.11 7.02 -21.36
CA PRO A 278 2.80 5.96 -22.30
C PRO A 278 1.79 4.96 -21.75
N GLY A 279 1.75 4.80 -20.42
CA GLY A 279 0.81 3.90 -19.78
C GLY A 279 0.83 3.99 -18.26
N VAL A 280 -0.15 3.31 -17.69
CA VAL A 280 -0.41 3.18 -16.26
C VAL A 280 -0.55 1.69 -15.92
N VAL A 281 0.00 1.26 -14.81
CA VAL A 281 -0.19 -0.10 -14.32
C VAL A 281 -1.25 -0.11 -13.22
N GLY A 282 -2.34 -0.81 -13.48
CA GLY A 282 -3.35 -1.16 -12.48
C GLY A 282 -3.25 -2.63 -12.07
N THR A 283 -4.28 -3.14 -11.41
CA THR A 283 -4.41 -4.56 -11.10
C THR A 283 -5.59 -5.21 -11.82
N LEU A 284 -5.73 -6.52 -11.69
CA LEU A 284 -6.92 -7.23 -12.15
C LEU A 284 -8.22 -6.66 -11.57
N MET A 285 -8.16 -5.92 -10.46
CA MET A 285 -9.32 -5.30 -9.81
C MET A 285 -9.57 -3.85 -10.25
N THR A 286 -8.63 -3.21 -10.96
CA THR A 286 -8.81 -1.83 -11.45
C THR A 286 -10.06 -1.72 -12.30
N ASN A 287 -10.86 -0.70 -12.03
CA ASN A 287 -12.17 -0.50 -12.66
C ASN A 287 -12.06 -0.29 -14.17
N MET A 288 -12.92 -0.93 -14.95
CA MET A 288 -12.90 -0.85 -16.42
C MET A 288 -13.19 0.56 -16.94
N ALA A 289 -14.00 1.35 -16.23
CA ALA A 289 -14.23 2.74 -16.59
C ALA A 289 -12.94 3.56 -16.61
N VAL A 290 -12.00 3.27 -15.69
CA VAL A 290 -10.68 3.91 -15.68
C VAL A 290 -9.84 3.51 -16.90
N GLU A 291 -9.86 2.24 -17.28
CA GLU A 291 -9.18 1.75 -18.47
C GLU A 291 -9.70 2.45 -19.74
N LEU A 292 -11.04 2.50 -19.89
CA LEU A 292 -11.67 3.16 -21.04
C LEU A 292 -11.38 4.67 -21.08
N ALA A 293 -11.41 5.32 -19.91
CA ALA A 293 -11.15 6.76 -19.81
C ALA A 293 -9.68 7.11 -20.10
N LEU A 294 -8.72 6.28 -19.66
CA LEU A 294 -7.29 6.42 -19.99
C LEU A 294 -7.05 6.16 -21.48
N LYS A 295 -7.66 5.11 -22.03
CA LYS A 295 -7.57 4.79 -23.48
C LYS A 295 -8.06 5.94 -24.34
N ALA A 296 -9.15 6.62 -23.95
CA ALA A 296 -9.67 7.80 -24.64
C ALA A 296 -8.68 8.99 -24.62
N GLN A 297 -7.73 9.02 -23.67
CA GLN A 297 -6.63 10.00 -23.60
C GLN A 297 -5.32 9.49 -24.25
N GLY A 298 -5.34 8.34 -24.92
CA GLY A 298 -4.18 7.74 -25.56
C GLY A 298 -3.21 7.04 -24.60
N VAL A 299 -3.64 6.73 -23.37
CA VAL A 299 -2.83 6.06 -22.35
C VAL A 299 -3.22 4.59 -22.22
N GLU A 300 -2.26 3.70 -22.33
CA GLU A 300 -2.45 2.27 -22.10
C GLU A 300 -2.62 1.97 -20.59
N LEU A 301 -3.63 1.16 -20.22
CA LEU A 301 -3.71 0.57 -18.89
C LEU A 301 -3.35 -0.91 -18.98
N VAL A 302 -2.36 -1.32 -18.17
CA VAL A 302 -1.94 -2.71 -18.04
C VAL A 302 -2.33 -3.24 -16.68
N ARG A 303 -2.87 -4.46 -16.65
CA ARG A 303 -3.34 -5.12 -15.43
C ARG A 303 -2.31 -6.12 -14.92
N ALA A 304 -1.69 -5.80 -13.78
CA ALA A 304 -0.90 -6.74 -13.00
C ALA A 304 -1.77 -7.65 -12.14
N LYS A 305 -1.20 -8.69 -11.55
CA LYS A 305 -1.84 -9.41 -10.44
C LYS A 305 -2.11 -8.46 -9.27
N VAL A 306 -3.07 -8.79 -8.41
CA VAL A 306 -3.36 -8.02 -7.20
C VAL A 306 -2.18 -8.10 -6.23
N GLY A 307 -1.72 -6.95 -5.77
CA GLY A 307 -0.59 -6.77 -4.87
C GLY A 307 0.44 -5.79 -5.45
N ASP A 308 0.89 -4.87 -4.63
CA ASP A 308 1.81 -3.79 -4.96
C ASP A 308 3.12 -4.28 -5.61
N ARG A 309 3.64 -5.44 -5.17
CA ARG A 309 4.82 -6.08 -5.75
C ARG A 309 4.66 -6.31 -7.25
N TYR A 310 3.51 -6.85 -7.68
CA TYR A 310 3.27 -7.14 -9.10
C TYR A 310 3.09 -5.87 -9.93
N VAL A 311 2.51 -4.82 -9.31
CA VAL A 311 2.41 -3.50 -9.95
C VAL A 311 3.81 -2.91 -10.15
N LEU A 312 4.68 -2.97 -9.13
CA LEU A 312 6.07 -2.52 -9.22
C LEU A 312 6.88 -3.29 -10.26
N GLU A 313 6.76 -4.62 -10.30
CA GLU A 313 7.44 -5.47 -11.29
C GLU A 313 7.04 -5.09 -12.73
N GLU A 314 5.75 -4.86 -12.96
CA GLU A 314 5.24 -4.48 -14.29
C GLU A 314 5.65 -3.06 -14.66
N LEU A 315 5.67 -2.11 -13.72
CA LEU A 315 6.20 -0.75 -13.93
C LEU A 315 7.68 -0.80 -14.31
N ALA A 316 8.48 -1.57 -13.60
CA ALA A 316 9.90 -1.72 -13.87
C ALA A 316 10.15 -2.35 -15.25
N ARG A 317 9.41 -3.41 -15.60
CA ARG A 317 9.51 -4.10 -16.91
C ARG A 317 9.21 -3.17 -18.08
N ARG A 318 8.21 -2.29 -17.91
CA ARG A 318 7.81 -1.34 -18.95
C ARG A 318 8.56 0.00 -18.90
N ARG A 319 9.30 0.25 -17.83
CA ARG A 319 9.91 1.55 -17.53
C ARG A 319 8.85 2.66 -17.42
N TRP A 320 7.68 2.31 -16.84
CA TRP A 320 6.61 3.24 -16.56
C TRP A 320 6.71 3.73 -15.12
N LEU A 321 6.10 4.89 -14.85
CA LEU A 321 6.30 5.60 -13.59
C LEU A 321 5.04 5.66 -12.72
N LEU A 322 3.85 5.45 -13.31
CA LEU A 322 2.58 5.62 -12.61
C LEU A 322 1.79 4.32 -12.59
N GLY A 323 1.33 3.95 -11.40
CA GLY A 323 0.51 2.77 -11.20
C GLY A 323 -0.19 2.78 -9.86
N GLY A 324 -1.00 1.76 -9.57
CA GLY A 324 -1.66 1.64 -8.27
C GLY A 324 -2.81 0.67 -8.25
N GLU A 325 -3.47 0.66 -7.12
CA GLU A 325 -4.60 -0.22 -6.81
C GLU A 325 -5.80 0.58 -6.32
N GLY A 326 -7.01 0.10 -6.55
CA GLY A 326 -8.25 0.69 -6.04
C GLY A 326 -8.29 0.80 -4.50
N SER A 327 -7.48 -0.01 -3.80
CA SER A 327 -7.28 0.07 -2.34
C SER A 327 -6.60 1.38 -1.88
N GLY A 328 -6.06 2.18 -2.80
CA GLY A 328 -5.38 3.44 -2.52
C GLY A 328 -3.86 3.35 -2.47
N HIS A 329 -3.25 2.18 -2.69
CA HIS A 329 -1.81 2.06 -2.83
C HIS A 329 -1.39 2.58 -4.20
N LEU A 330 -0.90 3.83 -4.25
CA LEU A 330 -0.57 4.56 -5.46
C LEU A 330 0.95 4.74 -5.59
N LEU A 331 1.45 4.54 -6.79
CA LEU A 331 2.86 4.55 -7.13
C LEU A 331 3.14 5.68 -8.12
N ALA A 332 4.01 6.61 -7.76
CA ALA A 332 4.58 7.64 -8.62
C ALA A 332 6.11 7.54 -8.53
N LEU A 333 6.72 6.65 -9.35
CA LEU A 333 8.11 6.24 -9.20
C LEU A 333 9.13 7.35 -9.52
N ASP A 334 8.70 8.43 -10.15
CA ASP A 334 9.46 9.67 -10.28
C ASP A 334 9.49 10.52 -9.00
N ARG A 335 8.63 10.20 -8.04
CA ARG A 335 8.52 10.90 -6.75
C ARG A 335 9.07 10.06 -5.61
N HIS A 336 8.67 8.77 -5.55
CA HIS A 336 9.12 7.85 -4.52
C HIS A 336 9.28 6.43 -5.06
N THR A 337 10.10 5.62 -4.41
CA THR A 337 10.40 4.23 -4.81
C THR A 337 9.34 3.21 -4.41
N THR A 338 8.35 3.60 -3.62
CA THR A 338 7.24 2.77 -3.14
C THR A 338 5.95 3.59 -3.08
N GLY A 339 4.81 2.94 -2.81
CA GLY A 339 3.55 3.63 -2.57
C GLY A 339 3.63 4.52 -1.33
N ASP A 340 3.05 5.71 -1.44
CA ASP A 340 3.08 6.74 -0.40
C ASP A 340 1.77 7.52 -0.43
N GLY A 341 0.96 7.34 0.62
CA GLY A 341 -0.35 7.98 0.72
C GLY A 341 -0.25 9.51 0.84
N LEU A 342 0.79 10.03 1.52
CA LEU A 342 0.99 11.48 1.66
C LEU A 342 1.42 12.11 0.33
N ILE A 343 2.42 11.55 -0.32
CA ILE A 343 2.88 12.05 -1.62
C ILE A 343 1.76 11.94 -2.66
N SER A 344 0.99 10.85 -2.66
CA SER A 344 -0.15 10.69 -3.55
C SER A 344 -1.23 11.76 -3.31
N ALA A 345 -1.56 12.05 -2.04
CA ALA A 345 -2.48 13.12 -1.69
C ALA A 345 -1.96 14.49 -2.16
N LEU A 346 -0.66 14.75 -2.00
CA LEU A 346 -0.04 15.99 -2.48
C LEU A 346 -0.11 16.11 -4.01
N GLN A 347 0.11 15.01 -4.76
CA GLN A 347 -0.02 15.04 -6.22
C GLN A 347 -1.47 15.34 -6.67
N VAL A 348 -2.47 14.74 -5.99
CA VAL A 348 -3.89 15.03 -6.26
C VAL A 348 -4.25 16.48 -5.93
N LEU A 349 -3.87 16.98 -4.75
CA LEU A 349 -4.13 18.38 -4.35
C LEU A 349 -3.40 19.36 -5.27
N GLN A 350 -2.18 19.05 -5.68
CA GLN A 350 -1.44 19.86 -6.65
C GLN A 350 -2.18 19.98 -7.98
N ALA A 351 -2.78 18.89 -8.48
CA ALA A 351 -3.59 18.91 -9.69
C ALA A 351 -4.83 19.79 -9.53
N CYS A 352 -5.53 19.69 -8.40
CA CYS A 352 -6.69 20.53 -8.08
C CYS A 352 -6.31 22.02 -8.01
N VAL A 353 -5.27 22.36 -7.25
CA VAL A 353 -4.81 23.75 -7.08
C VAL A 353 -4.36 24.34 -8.41
N ARG A 354 -3.55 23.61 -9.18
CA ARG A 354 -3.05 24.08 -10.48
C ARG A 354 -4.16 24.34 -11.49
N SER A 355 -5.15 23.47 -11.53
CA SER A 355 -6.28 23.60 -12.46
C SER A 355 -7.36 24.58 -11.99
N GLY A 356 -7.36 24.99 -10.73
CA GLY A 356 -8.45 25.72 -10.09
C GLY A 356 -9.77 24.94 -10.02
N ARG A 357 -9.72 23.59 -10.13
CA ARG A 357 -10.88 22.70 -10.14
C ARG A 357 -10.91 21.83 -8.89
N SER A 358 -12.10 21.63 -8.34
CA SER A 358 -12.28 20.69 -7.23
C SER A 358 -12.10 19.23 -7.69
N LEU A 359 -11.93 18.32 -6.72
CA LEU A 359 -11.83 16.87 -6.97
C LEU A 359 -13.03 16.35 -7.78
N SER A 360 -14.24 16.75 -7.42
CA SER A 360 -15.47 16.38 -8.15
C SER A 360 -15.50 16.91 -9.60
N GLN A 361 -14.99 18.11 -9.83
CA GLN A 361 -14.90 18.70 -11.18
C GLN A 361 -13.82 18.02 -12.03
N MET A 362 -12.68 17.62 -11.42
CA MET A 362 -11.63 16.89 -12.13
C MET A 362 -12.10 15.51 -12.58
N LEU A 363 -12.97 14.88 -11.80
CA LEU A 363 -13.47 13.51 -12.02
C LEU A 363 -14.93 13.46 -12.53
N GLU A 364 -15.52 14.60 -12.96
CA GLU A 364 -16.92 14.68 -13.39
C GLU A 364 -17.29 13.71 -14.52
N ARG A 365 -16.31 13.40 -15.39
CA ARG A 365 -16.49 12.53 -16.56
C ARG A 365 -16.17 11.06 -16.28
N LEU A 366 -15.58 10.76 -15.13
CA LEU A 366 -15.28 9.39 -14.73
C LEU A 366 -16.40 8.86 -13.81
N ARG A 367 -17.12 7.86 -14.29
CA ARG A 367 -18.08 7.12 -13.48
C ARG A 367 -17.63 5.67 -13.44
N LEU A 368 -17.22 5.22 -12.26
CA LEU A 368 -16.82 3.83 -12.06
C LEU A 368 -17.99 2.90 -12.39
N PHE A 369 -17.67 1.80 -13.04
CA PHE A 369 -18.64 0.76 -13.29
C PHE A 369 -18.94 0.01 -11.99
N PRO A 370 -20.22 -0.33 -11.71
CA PRO A 370 -20.57 -1.26 -10.65
C PRO A 370 -19.81 -2.58 -10.79
N GLN A 371 -19.14 -2.98 -9.70
CA GLN A 371 -18.48 -4.29 -9.58
C GLN A 371 -19.26 -5.15 -8.60
N VAL A 372 -19.80 -6.26 -9.06
CA VAL A 372 -20.48 -7.25 -8.21
C VAL A 372 -19.56 -8.43 -8.02
N LEU A 373 -19.20 -8.68 -6.75
CA LEU A 373 -18.33 -9.78 -6.33
C LEU A 373 -19.17 -10.83 -5.56
N VAL A 374 -19.19 -12.05 -6.06
CA VAL A 374 -19.82 -13.19 -5.38
C VAL A 374 -18.74 -14.18 -4.99
N ASN A 375 -18.71 -14.53 -3.70
CA ASN A 375 -17.84 -15.57 -3.17
C ASN A 375 -18.56 -16.92 -3.23
N VAL A 376 -17.98 -17.89 -3.93
CA VAL A 376 -18.49 -19.26 -4.02
C VAL A 376 -17.56 -20.19 -3.26
N ARG A 377 -18.07 -20.92 -2.28
CA ARG A 377 -17.31 -21.91 -1.53
C ARG A 377 -17.10 -23.14 -2.42
N LEU A 378 -15.84 -23.52 -2.63
CA LEU A 378 -15.50 -24.74 -3.35
C LEU A 378 -15.52 -25.95 -2.40
N ALA A 379 -15.96 -27.09 -2.90
CA ALA A 379 -15.80 -28.34 -2.19
C ALA A 379 -14.31 -28.72 -2.10
N SER A 380 -13.96 -29.52 -1.07
CA SER A 380 -12.59 -29.96 -0.91
C SER A 380 -12.13 -30.80 -2.12
N GLY A 381 -11.03 -30.39 -2.74
CA GLY A 381 -10.49 -31.05 -3.94
C GLY A 381 -11.14 -30.65 -5.27
N GLN A 382 -12.11 -29.74 -5.28
CA GLN A 382 -12.76 -29.25 -6.49
C GLN A 382 -11.82 -28.30 -7.25
N ASP A 383 -11.44 -28.67 -8.47
CA ASP A 383 -10.73 -27.78 -9.39
C ASP A 383 -11.75 -27.02 -10.28
N TRP A 384 -12.04 -25.76 -9.95
CA TRP A 384 -12.95 -24.94 -10.70
C TRP A 384 -12.54 -24.73 -12.17
N LYS A 385 -11.27 -24.91 -12.53
CA LYS A 385 -10.76 -24.77 -13.89
C LYS A 385 -11.25 -25.87 -14.82
N THR A 386 -11.68 -27.01 -14.28
CA THR A 386 -12.24 -28.13 -15.03
C THR A 386 -13.76 -28.10 -15.12
N ASN A 387 -14.41 -27.10 -14.51
CA ASN A 387 -15.86 -26.93 -14.51
C ASN A 387 -16.35 -26.41 -15.88
N THR A 388 -16.86 -27.32 -16.71
CA THR A 388 -17.36 -27.02 -18.06
C THR A 388 -18.59 -26.11 -18.07
N ALA A 389 -19.45 -26.20 -17.04
CA ALA A 389 -20.64 -25.36 -16.90
C ALA A 389 -20.23 -23.90 -16.62
N LEU A 390 -19.25 -23.70 -15.75
CA LEU A 390 -18.68 -22.38 -15.45
C LEU A 390 -18.00 -21.79 -16.71
N ASP A 391 -17.22 -22.59 -17.45
CA ASP A 391 -16.54 -22.14 -18.66
C ASP A 391 -17.53 -21.71 -19.75
N GLN A 392 -18.61 -22.48 -19.96
CA GLN A 392 -19.70 -22.10 -20.88
C GLN A 392 -20.42 -20.82 -20.42
N ALA A 393 -20.72 -20.70 -19.13
CA ALA A 393 -21.36 -19.52 -18.58
C ALA A 393 -20.46 -18.28 -18.73
N MET A 394 -19.15 -18.40 -18.49
CA MET A 394 -18.19 -17.31 -18.70
C MET A 394 -18.20 -16.82 -20.14
N ARG A 395 -18.09 -17.71 -21.13
CA ARG A 395 -18.14 -17.34 -22.56
C ARG A 395 -19.46 -16.66 -22.94
N SER A 396 -20.58 -17.17 -22.41
CA SER A 396 -21.91 -16.59 -22.66
C SER A 396 -22.00 -15.16 -22.11
N VAL A 397 -21.55 -14.94 -20.87
CA VAL A 397 -21.57 -13.63 -20.22
C VAL A 397 -20.60 -12.66 -20.89
N GLU A 398 -19.40 -13.08 -21.23
CA GLU A 398 -18.42 -12.25 -21.95
C GLU A 398 -18.97 -11.81 -23.31
N SER A 399 -19.63 -12.73 -24.05
CA SER A 399 -20.29 -12.40 -25.30
C SER A 399 -21.46 -11.42 -25.11
N ALA A 400 -22.26 -11.59 -24.06
CA ALA A 400 -23.36 -10.70 -23.75
C ALA A 400 -22.88 -9.30 -23.27
N LEU A 401 -21.73 -9.20 -22.64
CA LEU A 401 -21.13 -7.92 -22.26
C LEU A 401 -20.56 -7.15 -23.45
N ALA A 402 -20.21 -7.84 -24.56
CA ALA A 402 -19.80 -7.25 -25.85
C ALA A 402 -18.73 -6.12 -25.71
N GLY A 403 -17.82 -6.21 -24.76
CA GLY A 403 -16.81 -5.18 -24.48
C GLY A 403 -17.27 -4.00 -23.60
N GLU A 404 -18.55 -3.97 -23.19
CA GLU A 404 -19.11 -2.98 -22.26
C GLU A 404 -19.01 -3.40 -20.78
N GLY A 405 -18.30 -4.48 -20.52
CA GLY A 405 -18.08 -5.03 -19.20
C GLY A 405 -17.03 -6.14 -19.24
N ARG A 406 -16.74 -6.72 -18.09
CA ARG A 406 -15.78 -7.82 -17.96
C ARG A 406 -16.14 -8.79 -16.85
N VAL A 407 -15.61 -9.99 -16.98
CA VAL A 407 -15.69 -11.07 -16.00
C VAL A 407 -14.29 -11.30 -15.41
N LEU A 408 -14.21 -11.55 -14.10
CA LEU A 408 -13.01 -12.02 -13.44
C LEU A 408 -13.36 -13.16 -12.47
N VAL A 409 -12.88 -14.35 -12.75
CA VAL A 409 -13.02 -15.51 -11.86
C VAL A 409 -11.64 -15.92 -11.36
N ARG A 410 -11.47 -16.01 -10.05
CA ARG A 410 -10.20 -16.38 -9.43
C ARG A 410 -10.38 -17.07 -8.09
N ALA A 411 -9.49 -18.01 -7.77
CA ALA A 411 -9.43 -18.55 -6.42
C ALA A 411 -8.95 -17.48 -5.42
N SER A 412 -9.46 -17.56 -4.19
CA SER A 412 -8.88 -16.82 -3.06
C SER A 412 -7.50 -17.42 -2.71
N GLY A 413 -6.54 -16.58 -2.38
CA GLY A 413 -5.21 -17.03 -1.96
C GLY A 413 -5.16 -17.60 -0.53
N THR A 414 -6.18 -17.29 0.30
CA THR A 414 -6.18 -17.58 1.76
C THR A 414 -7.35 -18.43 2.21
N GLU A 415 -8.40 -18.56 1.40
CA GLU A 415 -9.63 -19.27 1.75
C GLU A 415 -10.06 -20.21 0.62
N PRO A 416 -10.76 -21.30 0.88
CA PRO A 416 -11.29 -22.21 -0.14
C PRO A 416 -12.51 -21.60 -0.85
N LEU A 417 -12.32 -20.40 -1.43
CA LEU A 417 -13.35 -19.62 -2.09
C LEU A 417 -12.94 -19.30 -3.54
N LEU A 418 -13.88 -19.43 -4.45
CA LEU A 418 -13.82 -18.86 -5.78
C LEU A 418 -14.49 -17.47 -5.77
N ARG A 419 -13.75 -16.47 -6.20
CA ARG A 419 -14.25 -15.10 -6.32
C ARG A 419 -14.67 -14.86 -7.75
N VAL A 420 -15.97 -14.64 -7.94
CA VAL A 420 -16.59 -14.33 -9.22
C VAL A 420 -16.95 -12.85 -9.22
N MET A 421 -16.34 -12.08 -10.10
CA MET A 421 -16.62 -10.66 -10.26
C MET A 421 -17.13 -10.37 -11.67
N VAL A 422 -18.20 -9.60 -11.74
CA VAL A 422 -18.70 -9.01 -12.98
C VAL A 422 -18.77 -7.50 -12.83
N GLU A 423 -18.36 -6.81 -13.86
CA GLU A 423 -18.29 -5.36 -13.92
C GLU A 423 -18.87 -4.88 -15.25
N THR A 424 -19.83 -3.98 -15.18
CA THR A 424 -20.44 -3.31 -16.34
C THR A 424 -21.08 -2.00 -15.89
N SER A 425 -21.42 -1.11 -16.83
CA SER A 425 -22.05 0.19 -16.55
C SER A 425 -23.47 0.07 -15.95
N ASP A 426 -24.14 -1.08 -16.12
CA ASP A 426 -25.47 -1.38 -15.61
C ASP A 426 -25.39 -2.28 -14.36
N PRO A 427 -25.81 -1.79 -13.17
CA PRO A 427 -25.73 -2.55 -11.92
C PRO A 427 -26.61 -3.82 -11.91
N ASP A 428 -27.76 -3.80 -12.60
CA ASP A 428 -28.66 -4.96 -12.66
C ASP A 428 -28.06 -6.06 -13.53
N ARG A 429 -27.46 -5.69 -14.66
CA ARG A 429 -26.71 -6.64 -15.50
C ARG A 429 -25.50 -7.20 -14.75
N ALA A 430 -24.75 -6.37 -14.02
CA ALA A 430 -23.61 -6.84 -13.22
C ALA A 430 -24.04 -7.88 -12.20
N SER A 431 -25.15 -7.61 -11.47
CA SER A 431 -25.71 -8.52 -10.47
C SER A 431 -26.23 -9.81 -11.09
N HIS A 432 -26.97 -9.71 -12.19
CA HIS A 432 -27.52 -10.87 -12.90
C HIS A 432 -26.42 -11.82 -13.37
N PHE A 433 -25.43 -11.32 -14.05
CA PHE A 433 -24.33 -12.13 -14.59
C PHE A 433 -23.40 -12.68 -13.49
N ALA A 434 -23.15 -11.93 -12.43
CA ALA A 434 -22.36 -12.42 -11.31
C ALA A 434 -23.03 -13.62 -10.61
N ASN A 435 -24.36 -13.56 -10.42
CA ASN A 435 -25.13 -14.67 -9.85
C ASN A 435 -25.19 -15.86 -10.81
N GLN A 436 -25.41 -15.64 -12.11
CA GLN A 436 -25.39 -16.69 -13.13
C GLN A 436 -24.07 -17.48 -13.11
N LEU A 437 -22.92 -16.79 -13.04
CA LEU A 437 -21.62 -17.41 -12.96
C LEU A 437 -21.41 -18.14 -11.62
N ALA A 438 -21.88 -17.54 -10.51
CA ALA A 438 -21.79 -18.16 -9.20
C ALA A 438 -22.61 -19.46 -9.12
N ASP A 439 -23.79 -19.51 -9.72
CA ASP A 439 -24.63 -20.70 -9.79
C ASP A 439 -23.99 -21.79 -10.67
N ALA A 440 -23.43 -21.40 -11.81
CA ALA A 440 -22.65 -22.33 -12.64
C ALA A 440 -21.42 -22.90 -11.91
N ALA A 441 -20.77 -22.09 -11.07
CA ALA A 441 -19.63 -22.53 -10.26
C ALA A 441 -20.04 -23.50 -9.15
N ARG A 442 -21.29 -23.43 -8.65
CA ARG A 442 -21.84 -24.35 -7.63
C ARG A 442 -22.37 -25.66 -8.21
N ALA A 443 -22.75 -25.67 -9.48
CA ALA A 443 -23.41 -26.81 -10.14
C ALA A 443 -22.45 -27.95 -10.55
N SER A 444 -21.21 -27.94 -10.14
CA SER A 444 -20.16 -28.90 -10.50
C SER A 444 -19.91 -29.95 -9.41
#